data_a35836898f7ad7c56919270aae6e127d
#
_entry.id   a35836898f7ad7c56919270aae6e127d
#
_cell.length_a   1.000
_cell.length_b   1.000
_cell.length_c   1.000
_cell.angle_alpha   90.00
_cell.angle_beta   90.00
_cell.angle_gamma   90.00
#
_symmetry.space_group_name_H-M   'P 1'
#
loop_
_entity.id
_entity.type
_entity.pdbx_description
1 polymer ?
#
loop_
_entity_poly.entity_id
_entity_poly.type
_entity_poly.pdbx_seq_one_letter_code
_entity_poly.pdbx_strand_id
1 'polypeptide(L)'
;MSAHSHDIKGWVGRSIRRVEDPALVAGLGRFTGDLPAQRWVRFVRSPVASGKIKRVTAPKGAMVLTMAELSGVKPIRPMLHKFNYIPIEHPILADGVVRFVGEPVAAVVASSEEEAEDIVDLVEVEIEETAPLVDARAAIAAGAPAVHEMAPANVIVEGRVKTQGFDARWASAAHIIGVEIRSRRQNA
;
A
#
# COMPACT_ATOMS: atom_id res chain seq x y z
N MET A 1 -49.60 27.07 2.72
CA MET A 1 -48.15 26.99 2.62
C MET A 1 -47.83 26.00 1.52
N SER A 2 -47.48 26.52 0.34
CA SER A 2 -47.22 25.69 -0.84
C SER A 2 -45.76 25.20 -0.78
N ALA A 3 -45.58 23.89 -0.65
CA ALA A 3 -44.28 23.24 -0.76
C ALA A 3 -43.77 23.41 -2.20
N HIS A 4 -42.77 24.20 -2.39
CA HIS A 4 -42.07 24.28 -3.67
C HIS A 4 -41.37 22.91 -3.90
N SER A 5 -41.96 22.09 -4.76
CA SER A 5 -41.27 20.94 -5.31
C SER A 5 -40.12 21.47 -6.19
N HIS A 6 -38.92 21.45 -5.68
CA HIS A 6 -37.73 21.63 -6.54
C HIS A 6 -37.70 20.46 -7.51
N ASP A 7 -38.06 20.73 -8.75
CA ASP A 7 -37.90 19.81 -9.87
C ASP A 7 -36.39 19.59 -10.08
N ILE A 8 -35.85 18.60 -9.38
CA ILE A 8 -34.43 18.24 -9.46
C ILE A 8 -34.23 17.56 -10.82
N LYS A 9 -33.97 18.37 -11.84
CA LYS A 9 -33.50 17.89 -13.15
C LYS A 9 -32.06 17.35 -12.99
N GLY A 10 -31.93 16.10 -12.58
CA GLY A 10 -30.63 15.48 -12.40
C GLY A 10 -30.70 14.10 -11.76
N TRP A 11 -29.54 13.51 -11.55
CA TRP A 11 -29.37 12.17 -10.99
C TRP A 11 -29.31 12.13 -9.45
N VAL A 12 -29.04 13.29 -8.83
CA VAL A 12 -28.95 13.42 -7.38
C VAL A 12 -30.30 13.16 -6.73
N GLY A 13 -30.34 12.29 -5.72
CA GLY A 13 -31.56 11.93 -4.99
C GLY A 13 -32.45 10.91 -5.70
N ARG A 14 -32.06 10.36 -6.84
CA ARG A 14 -32.78 9.28 -7.53
C ARG A 14 -32.15 7.93 -7.25
N SER A 15 -32.97 6.90 -7.07
CA SER A 15 -32.52 5.51 -7.09
C SER A 15 -32.24 5.10 -8.54
N ILE A 16 -30.95 5.02 -8.89
CA ILE A 16 -30.52 4.67 -10.24
C ILE A 16 -29.92 3.26 -10.19
N ARG A 17 -30.34 2.41 -11.12
CA ARG A 17 -29.72 1.09 -11.28
C ARG A 17 -28.31 1.25 -11.84
N ARG A 18 -27.38 0.47 -11.35
CA ARG A 18 -26.03 0.38 -11.93
C ARG A 18 -26.14 -0.17 -13.36
N VAL A 19 -25.29 0.33 -14.24
CA VAL A 19 -25.25 -0.12 -15.64
C VAL A 19 -24.85 -1.60 -15.73
N GLU A 20 -24.01 -2.05 -14.79
CA GLU A 20 -23.47 -3.42 -14.76
C GLU A 20 -24.41 -4.42 -14.11
N ASP A 21 -25.40 -4.00 -13.30
CA ASP A 21 -26.28 -4.91 -12.53
C ASP A 21 -26.93 -6.01 -13.38
N PRO A 22 -27.46 -5.73 -14.58
CA PRO A 22 -28.07 -6.79 -15.39
C PRO A 22 -27.08 -7.89 -15.79
N ALA A 23 -25.84 -7.52 -16.13
CA ALA A 23 -24.81 -8.48 -16.49
C ALA A 23 -24.33 -9.28 -15.27
N LEU A 24 -24.13 -8.62 -14.13
CA LEU A 24 -23.68 -9.26 -12.89
C LEU A 24 -24.71 -10.26 -12.36
N VAL A 25 -26.00 -9.87 -12.32
CA VAL A 25 -27.08 -10.75 -11.85
C VAL A 25 -27.29 -11.95 -12.78
N ALA A 26 -27.04 -11.78 -14.07
CA ALA A 26 -27.14 -12.85 -15.06
C ALA A 26 -25.88 -13.76 -15.13
N GLY A 27 -24.85 -13.51 -14.29
CA GLY A 27 -23.59 -14.25 -14.35
C GLY A 27 -22.75 -13.96 -15.61
N LEU A 28 -23.03 -12.84 -16.28
CA LEU A 28 -22.32 -12.39 -17.48
C LEU A 28 -21.23 -11.34 -17.17
N GLY A 29 -21.11 -10.97 -15.89
CA GLY A 29 -20.05 -10.08 -15.44
C GLY A 29 -18.67 -10.72 -15.68
N ARG A 30 -17.71 -9.90 -16.08
CA ARG A 30 -16.31 -10.34 -16.30
C ARG A 30 -15.40 -9.44 -15.49
N PHE A 31 -14.60 -10.06 -14.63
CA PHE A 31 -13.54 -9.41 -13.87
C PHE A 31 -12.18 -9.77 -14.48
N THR A 32 -11.13 -9.09 -14.06
CA THR A 32 -9.77 -9.35 -14.55
C THR A 32 -9.35 -10.81 -14.33
N GLY A 33 -9.77 -11.42 -13.21
CA GLY A 33 -9.49 -12.83 -12.90
C GLY A 33 -10.18 -13.84 -13.82
N ASP A 34 -11.27 -13.44 -14.52
CA ASP A 34 -12.01 -14.32 -15.45
C ASP A 34 -11.42 -14.29 -16.88
N LEU A 35 -10.37 -13.48 -17.08
CA LEU A 35 -9.71 -13.41 -18.38
C LEU A 35 -8.80 -14.63 -18.58
N PRO A 36 -8.81 -15.24 -19.78
CA PRO A 36 -7.92 -16.37 -20.08
C PRO A 36 -6.47 -15.93 -19.96
N ALA A 37 -5.67 -16.71 -19.25
CA ALA A 37 -4.25 -16.49 -19.05
C ALA A 37 -3.45 -17.73 -19.44
N GLN A 38 -2.19 -17.53 -19.84
CA GLN A 38 -1.27 -18.64 -20.12
C GLN A 38 -0.46 -19.05 -18.89
N ARG A 39 -0.35 -18.15 -17.92
CA ARG A 39 0.37 -18.32 -16.66
C ARG A 39 -0.35 -17.60 -15.54
N TRP A 40 -0.24 -18.16 -14.37
CA TRP A 40 -0.76 -17.58 -13.12
C TRP A 40 0.40 -17.20 -12.23
N VAL A 41 0.24 -16.09 -11.53
CA VAL A 41 1.23 -15.58 -10.58
C VAL A 41 0.61 -15.48 -9.19
N ARG A 42 1.33 -16.03 -8.21
CA ARG A 42 1.04 -15.85 -6.79
C ARG A 42 2.28 -15.33 -6.07
N PHE A 43 2.06 -14.61 -4.99
CA PHE A 43 3.15 -14.01 -4.23
C PHE A 43 3.35 -14.71 -2.90
N VAL A 44 4.58 -15.13 -2.66
CA VAL A 44 5.05 -15.50 -1.32
C VAL A 44 5.23 -14.22 -0.54
N ARG A 45 4.56 -14.12 0.61
CA ARG A 45 4.52 -12.87 1.40
C ARG A 45 5.19 -13.05 2.74
N SER A 46 5.81 -11.97 3.23
CA SER A 46 6.43 -11.95 4.54
C SER A 46 5.41 -12.17 5.67
N PRO A 47 5.63 -13.13 6.57
CA PRO A 47 4.83 -13.31 7.78
C PRO A 47 5.21 -12.33 8.90
N VAL A 48 6.37 -11.65 8.76
CA VAL A 48 6.93 -10.77 9.78
C VAL A 48 6.92 -9.31 9.34
N ALA A 49 6.91 -8.40 10.32
CA ALA A 49 6.79 -6.96 10.07
C ALA A 49 8.12 -6.29 9.72
N SER A 50 9.25 -6.87 10.10
CA SER A 50 10.58 -6.33 9.82
C SER A 50 11.64 -7.42 9.94
N GLY A 51 12.57 -7.49 8.99
CA GLY A 51 13.65 -8.46 9.05
C GLY A 51 14.51 -8.48 7.81
N LYS A 52 15.63 -9.21 7.90
CA LYS A 52 16.54 -9.46 6.78
C LYS A 52 16.22 -10.81 6.16
N ILE A 53 16.00 -10.84 4.87
CA ILE A 53 15.82 -12.08 4.12
C ILE A 53 17.16 -12.79 4.04
N LYS A 54 17.27 -13.99 4.62
CA LYS A 54 18.48 -14.81 4.56
C LYS A 54 18.47 -15.73 3.36
N ARG A 55 17.31 -16.34 3.09
CA ARG A 55 17.16 -17.32 2.03
C ARG A 55 15.70 -17.49 1.63
N VAL A 56 15.50 -17.73 0.36
CA VAL A 56 14.23 -18.23 -0.21
C VAL A 56 14.54 -19.59 -0.84
N THR A 57 13.84 -20.63 -0.41
CA THR A 57 14.00 -22.00 -0.92
C THR A 57 12.76 -22.40 -1.67
N ALA A 58 12.91 -22.67 -2.95
CA ALA A 58 11.82 -23.11 -3.81
C ALA A 58 11.81 -24.65 -3.96
N PRO A 59 10.64 -25.28 -4.14
CA PRO A 59 10.55 -26.69 -4.50
C PRO A 59 11.20 -26.95 -5.87
N LYS A 60 11.77 -28.14 -6.02
CA LYS A 60 12.49 -28.52 -7.26
C LYS A 60 11.58 -28.46 -8.48
N GLY A 61 11.99 -27.72 -9.49
CA GLY A 61 11.26 -27.56 -10.75
C GLY A 61 10.21 -26.45 -10.76
N ALA A 62 9.92 -25.82 -9.62
CA ALA A 62 9.03 -24.68 -9.56
C ALA A 62 9.71 -23.40 -10.11
N MET A 63 8.94 -22.57 -10.79
CA MET A 63 9.40 -21.25 -11.23
C MET A 63 9.08 -20.22 -10.14
N VAL A 64 10.10 -19.88 -9.37
CA VAL A 64 10.01 -18.89 -8.29
C VAL A 64 11.03 -17.79 -8.57
N LEU A 65 10.56 -16.56 -8.59
CA LEU A 65 11.35 -15.37 -8.89
C LEU A 65 11.47 -14.50 -7.63
N THR A 66 12.69 -14.13 -7.28
CA THR A 66 13.00 -13.12 -6.26
C THR A 66 13.51 -11.84 -6.95
N MET A 67 13.89 -10.81 -6.19
CA MET A 67 14.53 -9.63 -6.81
C MET A 67 15.82 -9.95 -7.55
N ALA A 68 16.52 -11.03 -7.20
CA ALA A 68 17.75 -11.43 -7.88
C ALA A 68 17.52 -11.83 -9.34
N GLU A 69 16.42 -12.52 -9.63
CA GLU A 69 16.04 -12.91 -11.00
C GLU A 69 15.42 -11.77 -11.80
N LEU A 70 14.99 -10.69 -11.12
CA LEU A 70 14.35 -9.53 -11.73
C LEU A 70 15.34 -8.37 -11.99
N SER A 71 16.62 -8.70 -12.21
CA SER A 71 17.65 -7.71 -12.51
C SER A 71 17.24 -6.86 -13.73
N GLY A 72 17.30 -5.52 -13.59
CA GLY A 72 16.89 -4.57 -14.63
C GLY A 72 15.42 -4.12 -14.56
N VAL A 73 14.59 -4.74 -13.74
CA VAL A 73 13.24 -4.22 -13.45
C VAL A 73 13.36 -3.00 -12.53
N LYS A 74 12.78 -1.89 -12.96
CA LYS A 74 12.84 -0.64 -12.21
C LYS A 74 11.87 -0.69 -11.02
N PRO A 75 12.25 -0.10 -9.86
CA PRO A 75 11.36 0.02 -8.73
C PRO A 75 10.19 0.96 -9.02
N ILE A 76 9.13 0.83 -8.24
CA ILE A 76 7.99 1.74 -8.27
C ILE A 76 8.40 3.05 -7.61
N ARG A 77 8.24 4.16 -8.34
CA ARG A 77 8.52 5.51 -7.85
C ARG A 77 7.24 6.26 -7.57
N PRO A 78 7.08 6.83 -6.37
CA PRO A 78 5.97 7.73 -6.12
C PRO A 78 6.07 8.98 -6.98
N MET A 79 4.94 9.44 -7.51
CA MET A 79 4.87 10.64 -8.36
C MET A 79 4.58 11.92 -7.56
N LEU A 80 5.08 12.01 -6.33
CA LEU A 80 4.93 13.21 -5.50
C LEU A 80 6.11 14.16 -5.78
N HIS A 81 5.81 15.37 -6.24
CA HIS A 81 6.81 16.39 -6.58
C HIS A 81 6.67 17.67 -5.74
N LYS A 82 5.94 17.58 -4.61
CA LYS A 82 5.66 18.74 -3.74
C LYS A 82 6.41 18.62 -2.42
N PHE A 83 6.64 19.77 -1.81
CA PHE A 83 7.33 19.87 -0.52
C PHE A 83 8.77 19.29 -0.56
N ASN A 84 9.31 18.97 0.60
CA ASN A 84 10.64 18.34 0.73
C ASN A 84 10.52 16.81 0.67
N TYR A 85 9.86 16.29 -0.39
CA TYR A 85 9.64 14.86 -0.54
C TYR A 85 10.94 14.11 -0.87
N ILE A 86 11.24 13.07 -0.08
CA ILE A 86 12.32 12.11 -0.34
C ILE A 86 11.73 10.99 -1.21
N PRO A 87 12.18 10.81 -2.46
CA PRO A 87 11.61 9.82 -3.38
C PRO A 87 12.09 8.41 -3.04
N ILE A 88 11.48 7.81 -2.02
CA ILE A 88 11.75 6.42 -1.66
C ILE A 88 11.22 5.50 -2.75
N GLU A 89 12.09 4.68 -3.29
CA GLU A 89 11.75 3.68 -4.30
C GLU A 89 11.26 2.40 -3.63
N HIS A 90 10.18 1.81 -4.19
CA HIS A 90 9.61 0.56 -3.72
C HIS A 90 10.01 -0.55 -4.70
N PRO A 91 10.85 -1.51 -4.32
CA PRO A 91 11.08 -2.68 -5.14
C PRO A 91 9.77 -3.45 -5.33
N ILE A 92 9.60 -4.12 -6.46
CA ILE A 92 8.37 -4.90 -6.74
C ILE A 92 8.28 -6.18 -5.91
N LEU A 93 9.41 -6.72 -5.47
CA LEU A 93 9.55 -7.75 -4.45
C LEU A 93 10.55 -7.25 -3.42
N ALA A 94 10.45 -7.72 -2.18
CA ALA A 94 11.39 -7.35 -1.12
C ALA A 94 12.84 -7.69 -1.53
N ASP A 95 13.72 -6.70 -1.42
CA ASP A 95 15.13 -6.83 -1.77
C ASP A 95 15.98 -6.83 -0.49
N GLY A 96 16.35 -8.02 -0.06
CA GLY A 96 17.19 -8.26 1.12
C GLY A 96 16.54 -7.93 2.47
N VAL A 97 15.48 -7.11 2.51
CA VAL A 97 14.83 -6.66 3.74
C VAL A 97 13.31 -6.62 3.54
N VAL A 98 12.57 -7.13 4.54
CA VAL A 98 11.12 -6.95 4.65
C VAL A 98 10.81 -5.83 5.64
N ARG A 99 9.79 -5.01 5.33
CA ARG A 99 9.43 -3.81 6.08
C ARG A 99 8.00 -3.79 6.60
N PHE A 100 7.17 -4.74 6.17
CA PHE A 100 5.79 -4.89 6.64
C PHE A 100 5.30 -6.33 6.45
N VAL A 101 4.33 -6.73 7.28
CA VAL A 101 3.64 -8.02 7.12
C VAL A 101 2.91 -8.04 5.78
N GLY A 102 3.09 -9.12 5.02
CA GLY A 102 2.48 -9.27 3.70
C GLY A 102 3.29 -8.64 2.56
N GLU A 103 4.49 -8.10 2.81
CA GLU A 103 5.38 -7.64 1.74
C GLU A 103 5.71 -8.80 0.80
N PRO A 104 5.54 -8.65 -0.53
CA PRO A 104 5.89 -9.69 -1.48
C PRO A 104 7.40 -9.97 -1.47
N VAL A 105 7.80 -11.21 -1.19
CA VAL A 105 9.20 -11.65 -1.13
C VAL A 105 9.60 -12.38 -2.41
N ALA A 106 8.69 -13.18 -2.94
CA ALA A 106 8.91 -13.91 -4.18
C ALA A 106 7.61 -14.00 -5.00
N ALA A 107 7.74 -14.23 -6.28
CA ALA A 107 6.65 -14.49 -7.20
C ALA A 107 6.75 -15.93 -7.73
N VAL A 108 5.70 -16.70 -7.54
CA VAL A 108 5.54 -18.04 -8.12
C VAL A 108 4.82 -17.91 -9.45
N VAL A 109 5.31 -18.56 -10.49
CA VAL A 109 4.70 -18.60 -11.82
C VAL A 109 4.36 -20.04 -12.18
N ALA A 110 3.09 -20.34 -12.44
CA ALA A 110 2.60 -21.68 -12.71
C ALA A 110 1.68 -21.73 -13.93
N SER A 111 1.28 -22.96 -14.32
CA SER A 111 0.39 -23.21 -15.47
C SER A 111 -1.09 -23.11 -15.11
N SER A 112 -1.43 -23.20 -13.82
CA SER A 112 -2.77 -22.99 -13.30
C SER A 112 -2.75 -22.20 -11.98
N GLU A 113 -3.92 -21.76 -11.54
CA GLU A 113 -4.09 -21.02 -10.28
C GLU A 113 -3.80 -21.93 -9.09
N GLU A 114 -4.33 -23.14 -9.11
CA GLU A 114 -4.18 -24.15 -8.07
C GLU A 114 -2.71 -24.55 -7.91
N GLU A 115 -2.01 -24.79 -9.02
CA GLU A 115 -0.59 -25.11 -8.99
C GLU A 115 0.23 -23.96 -8.38
N ALA A 116 -0.13 -22.71 -8.69
CA ALA A 116 0.55 -21.56 -8.13
C ALA A 116 0.36 -21.45 -6.60
N GLU A 117 -0.85 -21.72 -6.09
CA GLU A 117 -1.14 -21.73 -4.66
C GLU A 117 -0.40 -22.87 -3.94
N ASP A 118 -0.43 -24.09 -4.48
CA ASP A 118 0.27 -25.23 -3.92
C ASP A 118 1.79 -24.98 -3.82
N ILE A 119 2.37 -24.33 -4.84
CA ILE A 119 3.80 -24.00 -4.83
C ILE A 119 4.11 -22.92 -3.78
N VAL A 120 3.25 -21.89 -3.63
CA VAL A 120 3.44 -20.83 -2.62
C VAL A 120 3.58 -21.43 -1.22
N ASP A 121 2.75 -22.40 -0.88
CA ASP A 121 2.76 -23.06 0.44
C ASP A 121 4.02 -23.89 0.69
N LEU A 122 4.72 -24.28 -0.38
CA LEU A 122 5.97 -25.05 -0.32
C LEU A 122 7.23 -24.17 -0.36
N VAL A 123 7.11 -22.88 -0.61
CA VAL A 123 8.26 -21.97 -0.61
C VAL A 123 8.62 -21.57 0.82
N GLU A 124 9.82 -21.90 1.22
CA GLU A 124 10.36 -21.51 2.54
C GLU A 124 11.10 -20.18 2.45
N VAL A 125 10.76 -19.24 3.35
CA VAL A 125 11.44 -17.96 3.49
C VAL A 125 12.06 -17.86 4.88
N GLU A 126 13.39 -17.83 4.93
CA GLU A 126 14.14 -17.61 6.16
C GLU A 126 14.40 -16.12 6.35
N ILE A 127 13.84 -15.56 7.43
CA ILE A 127 13.97 -14.14 7.77
C ILE A 127 14.56 -14.02 9.17
N GLU A 128 15.64 -13.25 9.28
CA GLU A 128 16.17 -12.80 10.57
C GLU A 128 15.36 -11.59 11.01
N GLU A 129 14.43 -11.83 11.94
CA GLU A 129 13.53 -10.79 12.42
C GLU A 129 14.26 -9.65 13.12
N THR A 130 13.78 -8.44 12.91
CA THR A 130 14.23 -7.23 13.60
C THR A 130 13.04 -6.54 14.26
N ALA A 131 13.30 -5.70 15.26
CA ALA A 131 12.24 -4.97 15.95
C ALA A 131 11.47 -4.07 14.97
N PRO A 132 10.15 -4.26 14.81
CA PRO A 132 9.34 -3.48 13.90
C PRO A 132 9.08 -2.07 14.45
N LEU A 133 9.01 -1.10 13.56
CA LEU A 133 8.69 0.30 13.90
C LEU A 133 7.26 0.60 13.46
N VAL A 134 6.29 0.34 14.32
CA VAL A 134 4.85 0.41 13.99
C VAL A 134 4.13 1.69 14.46
N ASP A 135 4.75 2.44 15.38
CA ASP A 135 4.19 3.70 15.88
C ASP A 135 4.90 4.90 15.24
N ALA A 136 4.11 5.82 14.66
CA ALA A 136 4.65 6.97 13.96
C ALA A 136 5.39 7.96 14.87
N ARG A 137 4.99 8.08 16.15
CA ARG A 137 5.68 8.97 17.12
C ARG A 137 6.99 8.33 17.57
N ALA A 138 6.99 7.02 17.77
CA ALA A 138 8.22 6.29 18.05
C ALA A 138 9.19 6.36 16.88
N ALA A 139 8.69 6.37 15.65
CA ALA A 139 9.50 6.44 14.45
C ALA A 139 10.29 7.75 14.28
N ILE A 140 9.75 8.87 14.76
CA ILE A 140 10.40 10.18 14.69
C ILE A 140 11.16 10.55 15.98
N ALA A 141 11.17 9.66 16.97
CA ALA A 141 11.92 9.89 18.20
C ALA A 141 13.43 9.86 17.96
N ALA A 142 14.18 10.60 18.76
CA ALA A 142 15.63 10.62 18.68
C ALA A 142 16.20 9.21 18.91
N GLY A 143 17.05 8.73 17.99
CA GLY A 143 17.65 7.39 18.06
C GLY A 143 16.78 6.25 17.53
N ALA A 144 15.60 6.54 16.97
CA ALA A 144 14.78 5.54 16.30
C ALA A 144 15.55 4.94 15.10
N PRO A 145 15.46 3.62 14.86
CA PRO A 145 16.09 3.00 13.70
C PRO A 145 15.43 3.49 12.41
N ALA A 146 16.23 3.67 11.36
CA ALA A 146 15.72 4.04 10.05
C ALA A 146 15.01 2.85 9.38
N VAL A 147 13.78 3.05 8.90
CA VAL A 147 13.05 2.08 8.07
C VAL A 147 13.61 2.06 6.64
N HIS A 148 14.03 3.23 6.14
CA HIS A 148 14.68 3.39 4.85
C HIS A 148 15.96 4.20 5.01
N GLU A 149 17.06 3.72 4.43
CA GLU A 149 18.37 4.39 4.49
C GLU A 149 18.31 5.82 3.90
N MET A 150 17.50 6.04 2.87
CA MET A 150 17.32 7.36 2.26
C MET A 150 16.58 8.36 3.16
N ALA A 151 15.88 7.90 4.20
CA ALA A 151 15.15 8.73 5.14
C ALA A 151 15.50 8.37 6.59
N PRO A 152 16.72 8.68 7.04
CA PRO A 152 17.23 8.24 8.35
C PRO A 152 16.43 8.77 9.54
N ALA A 153 15.69 9.86 9.38
CA ALA A 153 14.78 10.40 10.39
C ALA A 153 13.34 9.84 10.28
N ASN A 154 13.10 8.86 9.40
CA ASN A 154 11.78 8.30 9.10
C ASN A 154 10.73 9.33 8.64
N VAL A 155 11.16 10.51 8.20
CA VAL A 155 10.30 11.54 7.62
C VAL A 155 10.57 11.61 6.13
N ILE A 156 9.60 11.21 5.31
CA ILE A 156 9.73 11.18 3.84
C ILE A 156 9.13 12.40 3.17
N VAL A 157 8.29 13.13 3.86
CA VAL A 157 7.69 14.36 3.36
C VAL A 157 7.38 15.30 4.52
N GLU A 158 7.74 16.57 4.36
CA GLU A 158 7.36 17.63 5.28
C GLU A 158 6.81 18.80 4.46
N GLY A 159 5.63 19.26 4.83
CA GLY A 159 4.99 20.39 4.18
C GLY A 159 4.16 21.20 5.14
N ARG A 160 4.07 22.50 4.88
CA ARG A 160 3.26 23.42 5.65
C ARG A 160 2.38 24.26 4.73
N VAL A 161 1.11 24.32 5.04
CA VAL A 161 0.15 25.19 4.36
C VAL A 161 -0.40 26.17 5.38
N LYS A 162 -0.26 27.46 5.11
CA LYS A 162 -0.79 28.54 5.94
C LYS A 162 -1.65 29.49 5.11
N THR A 163 -2.76 29.92 5.67
CA THR A 163 -3.56 31.03 5.11
C THR A 163 -2.80 32.33 5.29
N GLN A 164 -2.98 33.27 4.35
CA GLN A 164 -2.39 34.60 4.48
C GLN A 164 -2.83 35.28 5.77
N GLY A 165 -1.87 35.86 6.51
CA GLY A 165 -2.11 36.54 7.77
C GLY A 165 -2.41 35.63 8.97
N PHE A 166 -2.21 34.28 8.83
CA PHE A 166 -2.48 33.32 9.90
C PHE A 166 -1.75 33.68 11.22
N ASP A 167 -0.44 33.96 11.17
CA ASP A 167 0.36 34.17 12.38
C ASP A 167 -0.09 35.40 13.16
N ALA A 168 -0.46 36.47 12.46
CA ALA A 168 -0.99 37.70 13.12
C ALA A 168 -2.36 37.45 13.78
N ARG A 169 -3.25 36.71 13.10
CA ARG A 169 -4.56 36.35 13.67
C ARG A 169 -4.43 35.40 14.84
N TRP A 170 -3.51 34.44 14.75
CA TRP A 170 -3.22 33.50 15.83
C TRP A 170 -2.72 34.24 17.08
N ALA A 171 -1.75 35.17 16.91
CA ALA A 171 -1.18 35.94 17.99
C ALA A 171 -2.19 36.89 18.68
N SER A 172 -3.21 37.38 17.94
CA SER A 172 -4.26 38.24 18.41
C SER A 172 -5.54 37.56 18.89
N ALA A 173 -5.58 36.20 18.82
CA ALA A 173 -6.76 35.43 19.21
C ALA A 173 -7.03 35.58 20.73
N ALA A 174 -8.27 35.94 21.11
CA ALA A 174 -8.66 36.07 22.51
C ALA A 174 -8.63 34.72 23.26
N HIS A 175 -8.90 33.61 22.54
CA HIS A 175 -8.88 32.25 23.08
C HIS A 175 -8.29 31.29 22.05
N ILE A 176 -7.42 30.40 22.50
CA ILE A 176 -6.84 29.32 21.69
C ILE A 176 -7.21 28.01 22.36
N ILE A 177 -7.89 27.13 21.62
CA ILE A 177 -8.26 25.76 22.08
C ILE A 177 -7.50 24.77 21.26
N GLY A 178 -6.74 23.86 21.91
CA GLY A 178 -6.05 22.76 21.29
C GLY A 178 -6.85 21.47 21.46
N VAL A 179 -7.01 20.73 20.39
CA VAL A 179 -7.61 19.37 20.39
C VAL A 179 -6.65 18.42 19.71
N GLU A 180 -6.34 17.32 20.38
CA GLU A 180 -5.57 16.23 19.80
C GLU A 180 -6.52 15.13 19.36
N ILE A 181 -6.49 14.78 18.06
CA ILE A 181 -7.27 13.69 17.49
C ILE A 181 -6.32 12.62 17.01
N ARG A 182 -6.55 11.37 17.45
CA ARG A 182 -5.80 10.20 16.99
C ARG A 182 -6.68 9.32 16.11
N SER A 183 -6.31 9.20 14.86
CA SER A 183 -6.91 8.26 13.91
C SER A 183 -5.92 7.14 13.60
N ARG A 184 -6.42 5.90 13.54
CA ARG A 184 -5.62 4.77 13.04
C ARG A 184 -5.54 4.84 11.51
N ARG A 185 -4.50 4.21 10.93
CA ARG A 185 -4.44 4.02 9.48
C ARG A 185 -5.68 3.26 9.02
N GLN A 186 -6.32 3.79 8.00
CA GLN A 186 -7.44 3.17 7.31
C GLN A 186 -7.15 3.27 5.82
N ASN A 187 -7.33 2.15 5.11
CA ASN A 187 -7.40 2.14 3.66
C ASN A 187 -8.88 2.19 3.29
N ALA A 188 -9.22 3.13 2.42
CA ALA A 188 -10.55 3.21 1.83
C ALA A 188 -10.62 2.34 0.57
#